data_675c6579de28e1f397406bfc1411d1ff
#
_entry.id   675c6579de28e1f397406bfc1411d1ff
#
_cell.length_a   1.000
_cell.length_b   1.000
_cell.length_c   1.000
_cell.angle_alpha   90.00
_cell.angle_beta   90.00
_cell.angle_gamma   90.00
#
_symmetry.space_group_name_H-M   'P 1'
#
loop_
_entity.id
_entity.type
_entity.pdbx_description
1 polymer ?
#
loop_
_entity_poly.entity_id
_entity_poly.type
_entity_poly.pdbx_seq_one_letter_code
_entity_poly.pdbx_strand_id
1 'polypeptide(L)'
;MTLLACACALAPAATSPAVAEAPSQADTGTTTTTTQSPPAKAAGARLRASYRHWRRKLDRYGVWHGRNLVRAARSDNRAPTARELRRSIRRMKIRFTRWSRTYEGRATVHRFKLRQIPSWGRSHLRSIASCESHDNPRAVSSSGLYRGLYQFSFSTWRVVGGWGDPAAAPRSEQTWRAWVLLKNHGSGHWPVCG
;
A
#
# COMPACT_ATOMS: atom_id res chain seq x y z
N MET A 1 -54.08 1.19 -11.45
CA MET A 1 -54.51 1.81 -12.72
C MET A 1 -53.42 2.81 -13.05
N THR A 2 -52.57 2.70 -14.03
CA THR A 2 -52.66 2.27 -15.40
C THR A 2 -51.32 1.74 -15.86
N LEU A 3 -51.31 0.56 -16.44
CA LEU A 3 -50.25 -0.03 -17.28
C LEU A 3 -50.15 0.72 -18.59
N LEU A 4 -48.97 0.90 -19.11
CA LEU A 4 -48.75 0.93 -20.55
C LEU A 4 -47.43 0.25 -20.90
N ALA A 5 -47.63 -0.88 -21.57
CA ALA A 5 -46.64 -1.62 -22.33
C ALA A 5 -46.62 -1.08 -23.77
N CYS A 6 -45.61 -1.32 -24.51
CA CYS A 6 -45.47 -1.51 -25.95
C CYS A 6 -44.10 -0.98 -26.42
N ALA A 7 -43.41 -1.55 -27.36
CA ALA A 7 -43.53 -2.75 -28.21
C ALA A 7 -42.17 -2.96 -28.88
N CYS A 8 -41.95 -4.20 -29.23
CA CYS A 8 -40.89 -4.66 -30.14
C CYS A 8 -41.02 -4.07 -31.55
N ALA A 9 -39.90 -3.84 -32.21
CA ALA A 9 -39.87 -3.82 -33.68
C ALA A 9 -38.65 -4.61 -34.17
N LEU A 10 -38.99 -5.66 -34.92
CA LEU A 10 -38.12 -6.57 -35.64
C LEU A 10 -37.53 -5.91 -36.91
N ALA A 11 -36.49 -6.52 -37.37
CA ALA A 11 -35.63 -6.36 -38.54
C ALA A 11 -36.33 -6.07 -39.90
N PRO A 12 -35.51 -5.81 -40.96
CA PRO A 12 -35.18 -6.93 -41.81
C PRO A 12 -33.73 -7.00 -42.34
N ALA A 13 -33.39 -8.19 -42.76
CA ALA A 13 -32.20 -8.55 -43.48
C ALA A 13 -32.30 -8.17 -44.97
N ALA A 14 -31.18 -7.84 -45.60
CA ALA A 14 -30.97 -8.03 -47.02
C ALA A 14 -29.47 -8.00 -47.38
N THR A 15 -29.01 -9.15 -47.83
CA THR A 15 -28.30 -9.51 -49.06
C THR A 15 -26.86 -9.05 -49.24
N SER A 16 -26.00 -10.08 -49.27
CA SER A 16 -24.71 -10.10 -50.00
C SER A 16 -24.89 -9.99 -51.50
N PRO A 17 -23.85 -9.48 -52.21
CA PRO A 17 -23.13 -10.45 -53.02
C PRO A 17 -21.61 -10.24 -53.18
N ALA A 18 -20.99 -11.39 -53.50
CA ALA A 18 -19.90 -11.64 -54.44
C ALA A 18 -18.46 -11.19 -54.13
N VAL A 19 -17.68 -12.16 -53.79
CA VAL A 19 -16.40 -12.62 -54.38
C VAL A 19 -15.62 -11.61 -55.22
N ALA A 20 -14.44 -11.29 -54.74
CA ALA A 20 -13.27 -10.98 -55.53
C ALA A 20 -12.00 -11.48 -54.81
N GLU A 21 -11.28 -12.19 -55.57
CA GLU A 21 -10.02 -12.91 -55.50
C GLU A 21 -8.87 -12.18 -54.77
N ALA A 22 -8.06 -12.96 -54.11
CA ALA A 22 -6.82 -12.55 -53.43
C ALA A 22 -5.72 -12.05 -54.38
N PRO A 23 -4.74 -11.33 -53.85
CA PRO A 23 -3.39 -11.88 -53.92
C PRO A 23 -2.69 -12.03 -52.56
N SER A 24 -2.00 -13.11 -52.53
CA SER A 24 -0.96 -13.60 -51.65
C SER A 24 0.06 -12.57 -51.19
N GLN A 25 0.58 -12.81 -49.99
CA GLN A 25 1.83 -12.37 -49.39
C GLN A 25 1.80 -11.01 -48.64
N ALA A 26 1.72 -11.14 -47.32
CA ALA A 26 2.47 -10.29 -46.42
C ALA A 26 2.90 -11.14 -45.24
N ASP A 27 4.20 -11.28 -45.12
CA ASP A 27 4.91 -11.77 -43.94
C ASP A 27 4.37 -11.11 -42.67
N THR A 28 3.59 -11.85 -41.91
CA THR A 28 3.36 -11.50 -40.52
C THR A 28 4.57 -11.97 -39.68
N GLY A 29 5.59 -11.12 -39.69
CA GLY A 29 6.64 -11.19 -38.68
C GLY A 29 6.03 -11.09 -37.29
N THR A 30 5.69 -12.22 -36.73
CA THR A 30 5.39 -12.34 -35.31
C THR A 30 6.64 -11.95 -34.52
N THR A 31 6.73 -10.68 -34.16
CA THR A 31 7.75 -10.20 -33.23
C THR A 31 7.47 -10.83 -31.88
N THR A 32 7.94 -12.08 -31.71
CA THR A 32 8.00 -12.70 -30.41
C THR A 32 8.96 -11.88 -29.57
N THR A 33 8.43 -10.98 -28.75
CA THR A 33 9.21 -10.27 -27.75
C THR A 33 9.70 -11.32 -26.76
N THR A 34 10.84 -11.91 -27.07
CA THR A 34 11.55 -12.79 -26.15
C THR A 34 11.97 -11.92 -24.97
N THR A 35 11.22 -11.99 -23.88
CA THR A 35 11.60 -11.40 -22.58
C THR A 35 12.87 -12.13 -22.13
N GLN A 36 14.03 -11.69 -22.58
CA GLN A 36 15.32 -12.25 -22.18
C GLN A 36 15.46 -12.10 -20.68
N SER A 37 15.54 -13.22 -19.98
CA SER A 37 15.90 -13.25 -18.57
C SER A 37 17.24 -12.54 -18.37
N PRO A 38 17.36 -11.63 -17.40
CA PRO A 38 18.58 -10.86 -17.19
C PRO A 38 19.76 -11.79 -16.97
N PRO A 39 20.96 -11.47 -17.50
CA PRO A 39 22.14 -12.32 -17.38
C PRO A 39 22.46 -12.63 -15.91
N ALA A 40 22.92 -13.83 -15.62
CA ALA A 40 23.10 -14.37 -14.25
C ALA A 40 23.89 -13.44 -13.31
N LYS A 41 24.88 -12.71 -13.82
CA LYS A 41 25.63 -11.69 -13.05
C LYS A 41 24.75 -10.54 -12.60
N ALA A 42 23.82 -10.06 -13.45
CA ALA A 42 22.88 -8.99 -13.13
C ALA A 42 21.81 -9.47 -12.12
N ALA A 43 21.35 -10.70 -12.24
CA ALA A 43 20.43 -11.30 -11.26
C ALA A 43 21.07 -11.40 -9.87
N GLY A 44 22.34 -11.79 -9.78
CA GLY A 44 23.10 -11.82 -8.54
C GLY A 44 23.26 -10.42 -7.91
N ALA A 45 23.55 -9.40 -8.72
CA ALA A 45 23.66 -8.01 -8.26
C ALA A 45 22.33 -7.49 -7.69
N ARG A 46 21.21 -7.76 -8.35
CA ARG A 46 19.86 -7.40 -7.88
C ARG A 46 19.50 -8.06 -6.55
N LEU A 47 19.84 -9.34 -6.37
CA LEU A 47 19.61 -10.03 -5.09
C LEU A 47 20.44 -9.42 -3.96
N ARG A 48 21.72 -9.11 -4.18
CA ARG A 48 22.56 -8.44 -3.19
C ARG A 48 22.03 -7.04 -2.85
N ALA A 49 21.56 -6.27 -3.83
CA ALA A 49 20.94 -4.96 -3.62
C ALA A 49 19.64 -5.08 -2.77
N SER A 50 18.76 -6.03 -3.10
CA SER A 50 17.55 -6.32 -2.35
C SER A 50 17.87 -6.75 -0.91
N TYR A 51 18.86 -7.60 -0.69
CA TYR A 51 19.30 -7.99 0.64
C TYR A 51 19.77 -6.76 1.47
N ARG A 52 20.62 -5.89 0.89
CA ARG A 52 21.08 -4.66 1.56
C ARG A 52 19.90 -3.72 1.87
N HIS A 53 18.94 -3.58 0.96
CA HIS A 53 17.73 -2.77 1.19
C HIS A 53 16.95 -3.26 2.41
N TRP A 54 16.61 -4.55 2.46
CA TRP A 54 15.84 -5.12 3.57
C TRP A 54 16.60 -5.08 4.89
N ARG A 55 17.90 -5.31 4.86
CA ARG A 55 18.74 -5.17 6.05
C ARG A 55 18.69 -3.75 6.59
N ARG A 56 18.98 -2.74 5.77
CA ARG A 56 18.89 -1.32 6.19
C ARG A 56 17.50 -0.94 6.68
N LYS A 57 16.44 -1.51 6.08
CA LYS A 57 15.06 -1.27 6.51
C LYS A 57 14.82 -1.79 7.92
N LEU A 58 15.24 -3.02 8.23
CA LEU A 58 15.10 -3.58 9.58
C LEU A 58 15.93 -2.78 10.59
N ASP A 59 17.19 -2.45 10.24
CA ASP A 59 18.08 -1.63 11.08
C ASP A 59 17.42 -0.29 11.44
N ARG A 60 16.86 0.39 10.44
CA ARG A 60 16.17 1.70 10.63
C ARG A 60 15.09 1.65 11.69
N TYR A 61 14.35 0.55 11.78
CA TYR A 61 13.24 0.37 12.70
C TYR A 61 13.61 -0.44 13.95
N GLY A 62 14.87 -0.79 14.14
CA GLY A 62 15.33 -1.59 15.27
C GLY A 62 14.81 -3.02 15.29
N VAL A 63 14.40 -3.56 14.12
CA VAL A 63 13.85 -4.91 14.03
C VAL A 63 14.97 -5.93 13.91
N TRP A 64 15.02 -6.87 14.84
CA TRP A 64 16.03 -7.92 14.80
C TRP A 64 15.95 -8.78 13.53
N HIS A 65 17.12 -8.98 12.85
CA HIS A 65 17.21 -9.69 11.56
C HIS A 65 17.04 -11.21 11.67
N GLY A 66 17.22 -11.77 12.85
CA GLY A 66 17.26 -13.21 13.05
C GLY A 66 18.58 -13.85 12.61
N ARG A 67 18.63 -15.16 12.60
CA ARG A 67 19.76 -15.94 12.11
C ARG A 67 20.04 -15.57 10.64
N ASN A 68 21.23 -15.06 10.37
CA ASN A 68 21.59 -14.48 9.08
C ASN A 68 22.51 -15.43 8.30
N LEU A 69 21.94 -16.12 7.31
CA LEU A 69 22.67 -17.06 6.44
C LEU A 69 23.81 -16.38 5.65
N VAL A 70 23.66 -15.09 5.34
CA VAL A 70 24.69 -14.31 4.66
C VAL A 70 25.87 -14.04 5.60
N ARG A 71 25.61 -13.83 6.90
CA ARG A 71 26.68 -13.69 7.90
C ARG A 71 27.42 -15.01 8.11
N ALA A 72 26.67 -16.11 8.17
CA ALA A 72 27.27 -17.44 8.23
C ALA A 72 28.18 -17.72 7.04
N ALA A 73 27.74 -17.44 5.80
CA ALA A 73 28.58 -17.60 4.62
C ALA A 73 29.88 -16.76 4.67
N ARG A 74 29.81 -15.55 5.25
CA ARG A 74 30.99 -14.71 5.45
C ARG A 74 31.95 -15.25 6.51
N SER A 75 31.44 -15.84 7.60
CA SER A 75 32.29 -16.50 8.59
C SER A 75 33.01 -17.71 8.01
N ASP A 76 32.40 -18.38 7.02
CA ASP A 76 33.00 -19.48 6.27
C ASP A 76 33.93 -18.98 5.12
N ASN A 77 34.26 -17.71 5.09
CA ASN A 77 35.07 -17.03 4.09
C ASN A 77 34.62 -17.27 2.63
N ARG A 78 33.33 -17.35 2.40
CA ARG A 78 32.73 -17.55 1.07
C ARG A 78 31.66 -16.52 0.74
N ALA A 79 31.42 -16.33 -0.56
CA ALA A 79 30.29 -15.51 -1.01
C ALA A 79 28.95 -16.22 -0.76
N PRO A 80 27.91 -15.46 -0.35
CA PRO A 80 26.59 -16.04 -0.17
C PRO A 80 25.99 -16.45 -1.52
N THR A 81 25.40 -17.64 -1.58
CA THR A 81 24.70 -18.14 -2.74
C THR A 81 23.40 -17.37 -3.00
N ALA A 82 22.89 -17.43 -4.23
CA ALA A 82 21.57 -16.85 -4.57
C ALA A 82 20.44 -17.42 -3.70
N ARG A 83 20.50 -18.71 -3.35
CA ARG A 83 19.51 -19.37 -2.48
C ARG A 83 19.54 -18.80 -1.06
N GLU A 84 20.72 -18.57 -0.49
CA GLU A 84 20.89 -17.98 0.85
C GLU A 84 20.40 -16.53 0.89
N LEU A 85 20.70 -15.75 -0.15
CA LEU A 85 20.20 -14.38 -0.29
C LEU A 85 18.67 -14.35 -0.35
N ARG A 86 18.05 -15.18 -1.20
CA ARG A 86 16.56 -15.27 -1.32
C ARG A 86 15.92 -15.67 0.00
N ARG A 87 16.44 -16.70 0.69
CA ARG A 87 15.95 -17.14 1.99
C ARG A 87 16.06 -16.04 3.05
N SER A 88 17.18 -15.33 3.10
CA SER A 88 17.39 -14.22 4.04
C SER A 88 16.43 -13.07 3.77
N ILE A 89 16.25 -12.67 2.52
CA ILE A 89 15.29 -11.63 2.11
C ILE A 89 13.87 -12.02 2.52
N ARG A 90 13.45 -13.26 2.21
CA ARG A 90 12.11 -13.75 2.59
C ARG A 90 11.88 -13.68 4.09
N ARG A 91 12.85 -14.14 4.90
CA ARG A 91 12.76 -14.07 6.38
C ARG A 91 12.66 -12.64 6.88
N MET A 92 13.47 -11.72 6.35
CA MET A 92 13.43 -10.31 6.70
C MET A 92 12.07 -9.68 6.36
N LYS A 93 11.51 -9.98 5.17
CA LYS A 93 10.18 -9.53 4.78
C LYS A 93 9.10 -10.01 5.78
N ILE A 94 9.07 -11.31 6.07
CA ILE A 94 8.08 -11.89 7.01
C ILE A 94 8.19 -11.24 8.39
N ARG A 95 9.41 -11.08 8.91
CA ARG A 95 9.63 -10.44 10.23
C ARG A 95 9.14 -8.99 10.25
N PHE A 96 9.53 -8.21 9.23
CA PHE A 96 9.09 -6.82 9.13
C PHE A 96 7.57 -6.74 9.05
N THR A 97 6.93 -7.56 8.19
CA THR A 97 5.46 -7.57 8.05
C THR A 97 4.78 -7.95 9.36
N ARG A 98 5.26 -8.97 10.06
CA ARG A 98 4.70 -9.39 11.35
C ARG A 98 4.87 -8.29 12.42
N TRP A 99 6.07 -7.75 12.55
CA TRP A 99 6.36 -6.68 13.50
C TRP A 99 5.57 -5.39 13.18
N SER A 100 5.52 -4.97 11.92
CA SER A 100 4.83 -3.73 11.52
C SER A 100 3.31 -3.75 11.75
N ARG A 101 2.74 -4.92 12.05
CA ARG A 101 1.32 -5.09 12.43
C ARG A 101 1.09 -5.00 13.94
N THR A 102 2.13 -5.12 14.76
CA THR A 102 2.00 -4.90 16.21
C THR A 102 1.73 -3.43 16.52
N TYR A 103 1.20 -3.14 17.70
CA TYR A 103 0.99 -1.76 18.14
C TYR A 103 2.30 -0.95 18.08
N GLU A 104 3.38 -1.48 18.63
CA GLU A 104 4.70 -0.83 18.62
C GLU A 104 5.27 -0.63 17.23
N GLY A 105 5.13 -1.64 16.36
CA GLY A 105 5.55 -1.55 14.97
C GLY A 105 4.78 -0.49 14.20
N ARG A 106 3.47 -0.43 14.36
CA ARG A 106 2.60 0.60 13.80
C ARG A 106 3.00 1.98 14.32
N ALA A 107 3.16 2.13 15.63
CA ALA A 107 3.59 3.37 16.26
C ALA A 107 4.93 3.86 15.70
N THR A 108 5.91 2.98 15.60
CA THR A 108 7.26 3.31 15.14
C THR A 108 7.28 3.67 13.65
N VAL A 109 6.65 2.86 12.78
CA VAL A 109 6.58 3.15 11.34
C VAL A 109 5.93 4.51 11.08
N HIS A 110 4.81 4.81 11.76
CA HIS A 110 4.11 6.06 11.54
C HIS A 110 4.85 7.26 12.15
N ARG A 111 5.56 7.10 13.27
CA ARG A 111 6.44 8.15 13.81
C ARG A 111 7.49 8.63 12.80
N PHE A 112 8.07 7.71 12.01
CA PHE A 112 8.96 8.08 10.91
C PHE A 112 8.23 8.83 9.78
N LYS A 113 7.00 8.43 9.49
CA LYS A 113 6.18 9.11 8.46
C LYS A 113 5.76 10.51 8.86
N LEU A 114 5.50 10.77 10.17
CA LEU A 114 5.13 12.10 10.65
C LEU A 114 6.18 13.18 10.34
N ARG A 115 7.45 12.79 10.17
CA ARG A 115 8.53 13.71 9.78
C ARG A 115 8.33 14.30 8.38
N GLN A 116 7.51 13.69 7.55
CA GLN A 116 7.20 14.13 6.19
C GLN A 116 6.06 15.15 6.15
N ILE A 117 5.34 15.35 7.26
CA ILE A 117 4.26 16.32 7.35
C ILE A 117 4.88 17.73 7.49
N PRO A 118 4.54 18.69 6.62
CA PRO A 118 5.03 20.05 6.74
C PRO A 118 4.52 20.72 8.03
N SER A 119 5.16 21.80 8.45
CA SER A 119 4.83 22.48 9.72
C SER A 119 3.37 22.92 9.78
N TRP A 120 2.86 23.51 8.70
CA TRP A 120 1.46 23.93 8.62
C TRP A 120 0.50 22.76 8.80
N GLY A 121 0.77 21.62 8.16
CA GLY A 121 -0.06 20.42 8.29
C GLY A 121 -0.05 19.86 9.71
N ARG A 122 1.10 19.89 10.39
CA ARG A 122 1.17 19.50 11.82
C ARG A 122 0.39 20.44 12.72
N SER A 123 0.44 21.76 12.49
CA SER A 123 -0.34 22.72 13.25
C SER A 123 -1.83 22.53 13.05
N HIS A 124 -2.27 22.43 11.80
CA HIS A 124 -3.68 22.20 11.44
C HIS A 124 -4.24 20.91 12.04
N LEU A 125 -3.51 19.79 11.90
CA LEU A 125 -3.92 18.53 12.52
C LEU A 125 -3.98 18.60 14.05
N ARG A 126 -3.15 19.39 14.69
CA ARG A 126 -3.21 19.59 16.14
C ARG A 126 -4.48 20.33 16.55
N SER A 127 -4.87 21.37 15.79
CA SER A 127 -6.13 22.09 16.02
C SER A 127 -7.33 21.15 15.86
N ILE A 128 -7.37 20.33 14.80
CA ILE A 128 -8.43 19.33 14.59
C ILE A 128 -8.49 18.34 15.77
N ALA A 129 -7.35 17.78 16.18
CA ALA A 129 -7.31 16.81 17.27
C ALA A 129 -7.81 17.38 18.61
N SER A 130 -7.42 18.63 18.89
CA SER A 130 -7.88 19.35 20.10
C SER A 130 -9.40 19.55 20.08
N CYS A 131 -9.93 19.99 18.93
CA CYS A 131 -11.35 20.25 18.75
C CYS A 131 -12.19 18.96 18.78
N GLU A 132 -11.77 17.90 18.05
CA GLU A 132 -12.54 16.66 17.89
C GLU A 132 -12.54 15.76 19.12
N SER A 133 -11.45 15.72 19.87
CA SER A 133 -11.29 14.74 20.95
C SER A 133 -10.62 15.27 22.21
N HIS A 134 -10.34 16.56 22.29
CA HIS A 134 -9.51 17.15 23.37
C HIS A 134 -8.15 16.43 23.48
N ASP A 135 -7.56 16.10 22.32
CA ASP A 135 -6.29 15.36 22.22
C ASP A 135 -6.33 13.93 22.79
N ASN A 136 -7.50 13.32 22.95
CA ASN A 136 -7.64 11.96 23.44
C ASN A 136 -7.63 10.94 22.28
N PRO A 137 -6.56 10.15 22.10
CA PRO A 137 -6.49 9.16 21.03
C PRO A 137 -7.43 7.97 21.23
N ARG A 138 -8.05 7.83 22.41
CA ARG A 138 -8.99 6.76 22.74
C ARG A 138 -10.44 7.25 22.81
N ALA A 139 -10.70 8.48 22.39
CA ALA A 139 -12.04 9.04 22.40
C ALA A 139 -12.98 8.19 21.53
N VAL A 140 -14.21 8.03 22.03
CA VAL A 140 -15.31 7.38 21.32
C VAL A 140 -16.50 8.28 21.49
N SER A 141 -17.15 8.65 20.38
CA SER A 141 -18.40 9.44 20.43
C SER A 141 -19.51 8.68 21.17
N SER A 142 -20.52 9.36 21.68
CA SER A 142 -21.65 8.76 22.37
C SER A 142 -22.38 7.72 21.51
N SER A 143 -22.43 7.93 20.19
CA SER A 143 -22.99 6.99 19.22
C SER A 143 -22.08 5.80 18.91
N GLY A 144 -20.81 5.82 19.34
CA GLY A 144 -19.79 4.82 18.96
C GLY A 144 -19.31 4.87 17.52
N LEU A 145 -19.84 5.78 16.69
CA LEU A 145 -19.55 5.85 15.25
C LEU A 145 -18.19 6.51 14.97
N TYR A 146 -17.81 7.50 15.77
CA TYR A 146 -16.57 8.27 15.59
C TYR A 146 -15.58 7.94 16.68
N ARG A 147 -14.33 7.72 16.29
CA ARG A 147 -13.34 7.09 17.17
C ARG A 147 -11.94 7.69 17.01
N GLY A 148 -11.27 7.81 18.14
CA GLY A 148 -9.87 8.22 18.23
C GLY A 148 -9.65 9.73 18.15
N LEU A 149 -8.40 10.11 18.00
CA LEU A 149 -7.89 11.48 18.07
C LEU A 149 -8.56 12.44 17.08
N TYR A 150 -8.99 11.95 15.93
CA TYR A 150 -9.56 12.70 14.82
C TYR A 150 -11.00 12.29 14.52
N GLN A 151 -11.65 11.58 15.42
CA GLN A 151 -13.02 11.11 15.30
C GLN A 151 -13.33 10.45 13.95
N PHE A 152 -12.48 9.49 13.56
CA PHE A 152 -12.66 8.70 12.34
C PHE A 152 -13.90 7.78 12.45
N SER A 153 -14.69 7.73 11.39
CA SER A 153 -15.56 6.59 11.15
C SER A 153 -14.73 5.36 10.72
N PHE A 154 -15.23 4.16 10.91
CA PHE A 154 -14.55 2.94 10.44
C PHE A 154 -14.36 2.91 8.92
N SER A 155 -15.30 3.47 8.15
CA SER A 155 -15.22 3.55 6.69
C SER A 155 -14.09 4.50 6.26
N THR A 156 -14.07 5.72 6.76
CA THR A 156 -13.02 6.70 6.47
C THR A 156 -11.65 6.20 6.90
N TRP A 157 -11.58 5.54 8.07
CA TRP A 157 -10.34 4.93 8.56
C TRP A 157 -9.77 3.91 7.56
N ARG A 158 -10.62 3.05 6.99
CA ARG A 158 -10.21 2.06 5.97
C ARG A 158 -9.77 2.71 4.68
N VAL A 159 -10.46 3.74 4.20
CA VAL A 159 -10.11 4.48 2.97
C VAL A 159 -8.70 5.05 3.06
N VAL A 160 -8.30 5.59 4.21
CA VAL A 160 -6.92 6.08 4.41
C VAL A 160 -5.92 4.98 4.78
N GLY A 161 -6.32 3.71 4.65
CA GLY A 161 -5.50 2.52 4.87
C GLY A 161 -5.30 2.16 6.34
N GLY A 162 -6.17 2.62 7.22
CA GLY A 162 -6.24 2.16 8.60
C GLY A 162 -6.83 0.75 8.71
N TRP A 163 -6.49 0.05 9.77
CA TRP A 163 -7.00 -1.28 10.07
C TRP A 163 -7.41 -1.41 11.53
N GLY A 164 -8.50 -2.13 11.77
CA GLY A 164 -9.08 -2.26 13.11
C GLY A 164 -9.74 -0.98 13.60
N ASP A 165 -9.83 -0.84 14.91
CA ASP A 165 -10.43 0.32 15.57
C ASP A 165 -9.47 1.52 15.54
N PRO A 166 -9.91 2.70 15.05
CA PRO A 166 -9.14 3.93 15.12
C PRO A 166 -8.70 4.29 16.54
N ALA A 167 -9.57 4.14 17.55
CA ALA A 167 -9.27 4.45 18.94
C ALA A 167 -8.26 3.49 19.58
N ALA A 168 -8.11 2.27 19.04
CA ALA A 168 -7.09 1.31 19.45
C ALA A 168 -5.76 1.48 18.68
N ALA A 169 -5.73 2.36 17.68
CA ALA A 169 -4.52 2.62 16.90
C ALA A 169 -3.54 3.53 17.66
N PRO A 170 -2.22 3.39 17.43
CA PRO A 170 -1.25 4.34 17.98
C PRO A 170 -1.54 5.78 17.54
N ARG A 171 -1.34 6.76 18.45
CA ARG A 171 -1.51 8.20 18.14
C ARG A 171 -0.80 8.61 16.84
N SER A 172 0.43 8.13 16.65
CA SER A 172 1.22 8.43 15.45
C SER A 172 0.59 7.89 14.16
N GLU A 173 -0.10 6.74 14.23
CA GLU A 173 -0.85 6.23 13.07
C GLU A 173 -2.10 7.05 12.82
N GLN A 174 -2.87 7.37 13.86
CA GLN A 174 -4.05 8.22 13.73
C GLN A 174 -3.69 9.55 13.08
N THR A 175 -2.63 10.21 13.56
CA THR A 175 -2.14 11.48 12.98
C THR A 175 -1.68 11.33 11.53
N TRP A 176 -0.97 10.25 11.20
CA TRP A 176 -0.57 10.01 9.82
C TRP A 176 -1.78 9.78 8.89
N ARG A 177 -2.79 9.05 9.36
CA ARG A 177 -4.01 8.80 8.58
C ARG A 177 -4.84 10.07 8.39
N ALA A 178 -4.92 10.92 9.42
CA ALA A 178 -5.54 12.23 9.32
C ALA A 178 -4.80 13.13 8.31
N TRP A 179 -3.46 13.08 8.29
CA TRP A 179 -2.69 13.77 7.26
C TRP A 179 -2.99 13.27 5.85
N VAL A 180 -3.08 11.95 5.66
CA VAL A 180 -3.43 11.36 4.36
C VAL A 180 -4.82 11.82 3.93
N LEU A 181 -5.79 11.87 4.84
CA LEU A 181 -7.14 12.34 4.59
C LEU A 181 -7.14 13.82 4.20
N LEU A 182 -6.54 14.67 5.03
CA LEU A 182 -6.45 16.11 4.80
C LEU A 182 -5.78 16.44 3.46
N LYS A 183 -4.65 15.78 3.16
CA LYS A 183 -3.90 16.02 1.93
C LYS A 183 -4.66 15.63 0.66
N ASN A 184 -5.42 14.54 0.71
CA ASN A 184 -6.06 13.97 -0.47
C ASN A 184 -7.50 14.46 -0.67
N HIS A 185 -8.18 14.84 0.42
CA HIS A 185 -9.62 15.14 0.42
C HIS A 185 -9.97 16.48 1.09
N GLY A 186 -8.96 17.22 1.57
CA GLY A 186 -9.20 18.48 2.28
C GLY A 186 -9.78 18.30 3.69
N SER A 187 -10.16 19.41 4.30
CA SER A 187 -10.69 19.46 5.68
C SER A 187 -12.19 19.17 5.81
N GLY A 188 -12.91 18.99 4.70
CA GLY A 188 -14.37 18.77 4.70
C GLY A 188 -14.86 17.56 5.49
N HIS A 189 -13.96 16.66 5.87
CA HIS A 189 -14.26 15.55 6.79
C HIS A 189 -14.39 15.97 8.25
N TRP A 190 -14.01 17.20 8.57
CA TRP A 190 -14.13 17.84 9.89
C TRP A 190 -14.83 19.17 9.73
N PRO A 191 -16.16 19.19 9.48
CA PRO A 191 -16.88 20.38 9.05
C PRO A 191 -16.89 21.50 10.09
N VAL A 192 -16.64 21.17 11.37
CA VAL A 192 -16.58 22.14 12.48
C VAL A 192 -15.12 22.45 12.86
N CYS A 193 -14.26 21.43 12.84
CA CYS A 193 -12.90 21.51 13.38
C CYS A 193 -11.80 21.61 12.31
N GLY A 194 -12.14 21.44 11.03
CA GLY A 194 -11.20 21.40 9.91
C GLY A 194 -10.85 22.73 9.25
#